data_ae1a03a53b5529870c4a09c51f675396
#
_entry.id   ae1a03a53b5529870c4a09c51f675396
#
_cell.length_a   1.000
_cell.length_b   1.000
_cell.length_c   1.000
_cell.angle_alpha   90.00
_cell.angle_beta   90.00
_cell.angle_gamma   90.00
#
_symmetry.space_group_name_H-M   'P 1'
#
loop_
_entity.id
_entity.type
_entity.pdbx_description
1 polymer ?
#
loop_
_entity_poly.entity_id
_entity_poly.type
_entity_poly.pdbx_seq_one_letter_code
_entity_poly.pdbx_strand_id
1 'polypeptide(L)'
;MEMKTYCTLTKEQASLYAAVLEDIEEAMEGAEEGIQRKGIILSALSRLKQVCNHPAQFLKDNSAIPGRSGKLARLTEMLDVVLANGEKALVFTQFAEMGKMLKEHLQASFGCEVLFLHGGVPKKQRDRMLERFQEGKEYLPIFVLSLKAGGTGLTLQRPTTFFTLTVGGTRLLKISHGQGIPYRPDKER
;
A
#
# COMPACT_ATOMS: atom_id res chain seq x y z
N MET A 1 -11.12 -15.87 0.54
CA MET A 1 -9.83 -16.55 0.85
C MET A 1 -8.77 -15.50 1.12
N GLU A 2 -8.08 -15.57 2.23
CA GLU A 2 -6.95 -14.70 2.59
C GLU A 2 -5.63 -15.40 2.28
N MET A 3 -4.73 -14.70 1.60
CA MET A 3 -3.40 -15.22 1.26
C MET A 3 -2.34 -14.20 1.67
N LYS A 4 -1.41 -14.64 2.51
CA LYS A 4 -0.24 -13.83 2.93
C LYS A 4 0.94 -14.17 2.02
N THR A 5 1.48 -13.18 1.34
CA THR A 5 2.65 -13.33 0.47
C THR A 5 3.81 -12.53 1.04
N TYR A 6 4.94 -13.19 1.20
CA TYR A 6 6.19 -12.54 1.61
C TYR A 6 6.98 -12.12 0.37
N CYS A 7 7.56 -10.93 0.41
CA CYS A 7 8.32 -10.36 -0.68
C CYS A 7 9.80 -10.21 -0.24
N THR A 8 10.71 -10.54 -1.13
CA THR A 8 12.14 -10.36 -0.87
C THR A 8 12.52 -8.89 -1.05
N LEU A 9 13.32 -8.35 -0.14
CA LEU A 9 13.90 -7.02 -0.29
C LEU A 9 14.91 -7.01 -1.44
N THR A 10 14.96 -5.92 -2.20
CA THR A 10 16.07 -5.68 -3.13
C THR A 10 17.35 -5.40 -2.34
N LYS A 11 18.52 -5.47 -3.00
CA LYS A 11 19.80 -5.13 -2.37
C LYS A 11 19.80 -3.70 -1.81
N GLU A 12 19.22 -2.76 -2.55
CA GLU A 12 19.06 -1.37 -2.12
C GLU A 12 18.20 -1.27 -0.86
N GLN A 13 17.03 -1.95 -0.84
CA GLN A 13 16.17 -1.99 0.34
C GLN A 13 16.88 -2.62 1.54
N ALA A 14 17.65 -3.69 1.35
CA ALA A 14 18.38 -4.35 2.42
C ALA A 14 19.45 -3.43 3.02
N SER A 15 20.19 -2.68 2.19
CA SER A 15 21.19 -1.70 2.66
C SER A 15 20.54 -0.55 3.43
N LEU A 16 19.43 -0.01 2.94
CA LEU A 16 18.69 1.04 3.65
C LEU A 16 18.08 0.54 4.96
N TYR A 17 17.62 -0.70 4.97
CA TYR A 17 17.08 -1.33 6.17
C TYR A 17 18.14 -1.47 7.26
N ALA A 18 19.34 -1.93 6.90
CA ALA A 18 20.48 -2.04 7.82
C ALA A 18 20.88 -0.67 8.38
N ALA A 19 21.01 0.35 7.52
CA ALA A 19 21.33 1.70 7.97
C ALA A 19 20.30 2.28 8.95
N VAL A 20 19.02 2.01 8.73
CA VAL A 20 17.97 2.42 9.68
C VAL A 20 18.08 1.69 11.00
N LEU A 21 18.49 0.41 11.03
CA LEU A 21 18.72 -0.32 12.28
C LEU A 21 19.89 0.27 13.06
N GLU A 22 21.01 0.59 12.41
CA GLU A 22 22.17 1.24 13.04
C GLU A 22 21.78 2.59 13.67
N ASP A 23 21.06 3.45 12.93
CA ASP A 23 20.54 4.71 13.47
C ASP A 23 19.66 4.50 14.73
N ILE A 24 18.88 3.43 14.78
CA ILE A 24 18.00 3.11 15.91
C ILE A 24 18.83 2.66 17.11
N GLU A 25 19.81 1.80 16.91
CA GLU A 25 20.70 1.32 17.96
C GLU A 25 21.42 2.50 18.63
N GLU A 26 22.03 3.38 17.84
CA GLU A 26 22.68 4.60 18.35
C GLU A 26 21.70 5.50 19.13
N ALA A 27 20.49 5.72 18.59
CA ALA A 27 19.48 6.55 19.26
C ALA A 27 18.97 5.92 20.57
N MET A 28 18.94 4.60 20.66
CA MET A 28 18.51 3.88 21.87
C MET A 28 19.57 3.86 22.96
N GLU A 29 20.86 3.87 22.62
CA GLU A 29 21.96 3.95 23.59
C GLU A 29 21.96 5.27 24.37
N GLY A 30 21.63 6.39 23.69
CA GLY A 30 21.55 7.72 24.30
C GLY A 30 20.21 8.09 24.93
N ALA A 31 19.20 7.21 24.86
CA ALA A 31 17.85 7.55 25.29
C ALA A 31 17.55 7.15 26.73
N GLU A 32 16.95 8.08 27.49
CA GLU A 32 16.38 7.79 28.80
C GLU A 32 15.18 6.83 28.68
N GLU A 33 14.92 6.04 29.74
CA GLU A 33 13.80 5.11 29.77
C GLU A 33 12.43 5.84 29.71
N GLY A 34 11.42 5.15 29.18
CA GLY A 34 10.04 5.62 29.16
C GLY A 34 9.56 6.20 27.82
N ILE A 35 9.06 7.45 27.82
CA ILE A 35 8.39 8.06 26.65
C ILE A 35 9.35 8.24 25.47
N GLN A 36 10.61 8.61 25.73
CA GLN A 36 11.61 8.84 24.68
C GLN A 36 11.90 7.56 23.90
N ARG A 37 12.15 6.43 24.56
CA ARG A 37 12.36 5.12 23.91
C ARG A 37 11.16 4.68 23.11
N LYS A 38 9.94 4.88 23.63
CA LYS A 38 8.70 4.57 22.87
C LYS A 38 8.61 5.40 21.59
N GLY A 39 8.97 6.69 21.63
CA GLY A 39 8.99 7.56 20.47
C GLY A 39 10.00 7.09 19.41
N ILE A 40 11.21 6.69 19.81
CA ILE A 40 12.23 6.13 18.93
C ILE A 40 11.72 4.87 18.24
N ILE A 41 11.15 3.93 19.00
CA ILE A 41 10.61 2.66 18.45
C ILE A 41 9.50 2.91 17.44
N LEU A 42 8.54 3.81 17.73
CA LEU A 42 7.46 4.13 16.79
C LEU A 42 7.96 4.78 15.50
N SER A 43 8.93 5.71 15.63
CA SER A 43 9.60 6.32 14.47
C SER A 43 10.33 5.26 13.64
N ALA A 44 11.08 4.40 14.30
CA ALA A 44 11.80 3.30 13.71
C ALA A 44 10.92 2.37 12.89
N LEU A 45 9.82 1.90 13.48
CA LEU A 45 8.85 1.05 12.79
C LEU A 45 8.26 1.72 11.55
N SER A 46 7.99 3.03 11.61
CA SER A 46 7.52 3.80 10.46
C SER A 46 8.57 3.88 9.35
N ARG A 47 9.83 4.17 9.69
CA ARG A 47 10.96 4.22 8.75
C ARG A 47 11.20 2.87 8.08
N LEU A 48 11.25 1.78 8.84
CA LEU A 48 11.44 0.42 8.32
C LEU A 48 10.30 0.00 7.39
N LYS A 49 9.05 0.33 7.72
CA LYS A 49 7.90 0.09 6.82
C LYS A 49 8.05 0.84 5.50
N GLN A 50 8.52 2.09 5.51
CA GLN A 50 8.74 2.87 4.29
C GLN A 50 9.84 2.26 3.42
N VAL A 51 10.97 1.85 4.00
CA VAL A 51 12.04 1.13 3.28
C VAL A 51 11.50 -0.15 2.64
N CYS A 52 10.75 -0.96 3.39
CA CYS A 52 10.16 -2.20 2.88
C CYS A 52 9.10 -1.96 1.79
N ASN A 53 8.46 -0.80 1.77
CA ASN A 53 7.55 -0.45 0.69
C ASN A 53 8.32 -0.05 -0.55
N HIS A 54 9.17 0.99 -0.45
CA HIS A 54 9.96 1.48 -1.57
C HIS A 54 11.06 2.45 -1.13
N PRO A 55 12.30 2.35 -1.68
CA PRO A 55 13.38 3.29 -1.37
C PRO A 55 13.01 4.75 -1.57
N ALA A 56 12.39 5.10 -2.69
CA ALA A 56 12.01 6.49 -2.98
C ALA A 56 10.98 7.05 -1.97
N GLN A 57 10.14 6.22 -1.37
CA GLN A 57 9.24 6.65 -0.29
C GLN A 57 10.02 7.03 0.97
N PHE A 58 11.05 6.27 1.31
CA PHE A 58 11.88 6.51 2.48
C PHE A 58 12.81 7.71 2.28
N LEU A 59 13.47 7.78 1.11
CA LEU A 59 14.43 8.84 0.76
C LEU A 59 13.74 10.17 0.44
N LYS A 60 12.48 10.15 -0.01
CA LYS A 60 11.70 11.33 -0.45
C LYS A 60 12.39 12.15 -1.54
N ASP A 61 13.10 11.48 -2.43
CA ASP A 61 13.98 12.06 -3.44
C ASP A 61 13.37 12.15 -4.83
N ASN A 62 12.10 11.73 -5.00
CA ASN A 62 11.40 11.63 -6.28
C ASN A 62 12.15 10.79 -7.34
N SER A 63 12.96 9.86 -6.89
CA SER A 63 13.72 8.97 -7.77
C SER A 63 12.83 7.94 -8.46
N ALA A 64 13.38 7.27 -9.50
CA ALA A 64 12.67 6.29 -10.30
C ALA A 64 12.03 5.17 -9.45
N ILE A 65 10.82 4.74 -9.84
CA ILE A 65 10.05 3.73 -9.12
C ILE A 65 10.38 2.30 -9.59
N PRO A 66 10.47 1.98 -10.90
CA PRO A 66 10.57 0.60 -11.35
C PRO A 66 11.81 -0.15 -10.85
N GLY A 67 11.63 -1.44 -10.53
CA GLY A 67 12.72 -2.37 -10.22
C GLY A 67 13.37 -2.25 -8.85
N ARG A 68 12.94 -1.31 -7.99
CA ARG A 68 13.60 -1.01 -6.70
C ARG A 68 12.90 -1.59 -5.47
N SER A 69 11.74 -2.21 -5.65
CA SER A 69 10.96 -2.79 -4.55
C SER A 69 10.45 -4.18 -4.88
N GLY A 70 10.85 -5.16 -4.09
CA GLY A 70 10.34 -6.52 -4.22
C GLY A 70 8.84 -6.62 -3.96
N LYS A 71 8.31 -5.79 -3.04
CA LYS A 71 6.88 -5.73 -2.75
C LYS A 71 6.09 -5.17 -3.94
N LEU A 72 6.60 -4.12 -4.58
CA LEU A 72 5.95 -3.50 -5.74
C LEU A 72 5.99 -4.43 -6.95
N ALA A 73 7.12 -5.09 -7.21
CA ALA A 73 7.25 -6.09 -8.27
C ALA A 73 6.21 -7.22 -8.07
N ARG A 74 6.13 -7.77 -6.86
CA ARG A 74 5.17 -8.84 -6.56
C ARG A 74 3.72 -8.40 -6.67
N LEU A 75 3.39 -7.17 -6.23
CA LEU A 75 2.05 -6.61 -6.41
C LEU A 75 1.68 -6.51 -7.89
N THR A 76 2.59 -6.02 -8.72
CA THR A 76 2.37 -5.88 -10.17
C THR A 76 2.11 -7.24 -10.84
N GLU A 77 2.90 -8.27 -10.53
CA GLU A 77 2.66 -9.63 -11.00
C GLU A 77 1.28 -10.18 -10.60
N MET A 78 0.89 -9.96 -9.35
CA MET A 78 -0.41 -10.45 -8.85
C MET A 78 -1.58 -9.68 -9.45
N LEU A 79 -1.42 -8.38 -9.71
CA LEU A 79 -2.42 -7.56 -10.39
C LEU A 79 -2.60 -8.01 -11.84
N ASP A 80 -1.51 -8.34 -12.54
CA ASP A 80 -1.57 -8.83 -13.92
C ASP A 80 -2.49 -10.05 -14.04
N VAL A 81 -2.33 -11.02 -13.13
CA VAL A 81 -3.21 -12.20 -13.06
C VAL A 81 -4.67 -11.84 -12.78
N VAL A 82 -4.93 -10.92 -11.84
CA VAL A 82 -6.29 -10.50 -11.48
C VAL A 82 -6.97 -9.80 -12.66
N LEU A 83 -6.25 -8.91 -13.33
CA LEU A 83 -6.79 -8.16 -14.47
C LEU A 83 -7.00 -9.06 -15.69
N ALA A 84 -6.11 -10.04 -15.92
CA ALA A 84 -6.27 -11.04 -16.98
C ALA A 84 -7.55 -11.90 -16.78
N ASN A 85 -7.98 -12.11 -15.53
CA ASN A 85 -9.23 -12.77 -15.20
C ASN A 85 -10.48 -11.86 -15.30
N GLY A 86 -10.32 -10.61 -15.71
CA GLY A 86 -11.41 -9.64 -15.80
C GLY A 86 -11.91 -9.12 -14.43
N GLU A 87 -11.16 -9.39 -13.37
CA GLU A 87 -11.48 -8.89 -12.02
C GLU A 87 -10.98 -7.45 -11.82
N LYS A 88 -11.59 -6.75 -10.86
CA LYS A 88 -11.11 -5.46 -10.39
C LYS A 88 -10.26 -5.61 -9.13
N ALA A 89 -9.39 -4.66 -8.89
CA ALA A 89 -8.49 -4.66 -7.74
C ALA A 89 -8.61 -3.39 -6.90
N LEU A 90 -8.67 -3.56 -5.57
CA LEU A 90 -8.46 -2.48 -4.59
C LEU A 90 -7.10 -2.67 -3.93
N VAL A 91 -6.30 -1.62 -3.92
CA VAL A 91 -4.95 -1.65 -3.35
C VAL A 91 -4.89 -0.68 -2.17
N PHE A 92 -4.76 -1.21 -0.96
CA PHE A 92 -4.68 -0.41 0.26
C PHE A 92 -3.24 -0.12 0.65
N THR A 93 -2.96 1.11 1.03
CA THR A 93 -1.67 1.52 1.59
C THR A 93 -1.83 2.37 2.83
N GLN A 94 -0.91 2.24 3.79
CA GLN A 94 -0.88 3.04 5.00
C GLN A 94 -0.42 4.50 4.71
N PHE A 95 0.46 4.68 3.72
CA PHE A 95 1.10 5.96 3.42
C PHE A 95 0.53 6.58 2.15
N ALA A 96 0.08 7.84 2.23
CA ALA A 96 -0.46 8.57 1.08
C ALA A 96 0.60 8.78 -0.03
N GLU A 97 1.86 8.99 0.36
CA GLU A 97 2.98 9.10 -0.59
C GLU A 97 3.16 7.82 -1.40
N MET A 98 3.11 6.64 -0.73
CA MET A 98 3.12 5.36 -1.44
C MET A 98 1.92 5.21 -2.37
N GLY A 99 0.75 5.75 -2.00
CA GLY A 99 -0.44 5.76 -2.85
C GLY A 99 -0.25 6.53 -4.15
N LYS A 100 0.45 7.67 -4.13
CA LYS A 100 0.82 8.41 -5.34
C LYS A 100 1.77 7.61 -6.22
N MET A 101 2.81 7.04 -5.63
CA MET A 101 3.79 6.21 -6.36
C MET A 101 3.13 4.98 -6.99
N LEU A 102 2.21 4.32 -6.26
CA LEU A 102 1.41 3.20 -6.79
C LEU A 102 0.57 3.62 -7.98
N LYS A 103 -0.13 4.76 -7.89
CA LYS A 103 -0.93 5.28 -8.99
C LYS A 103 -0.07 5.45 -10.25
N GLU A 104 1.04 6.16 -10.15
CA GLU A 104 1.95 6.43 -11.28
C GLU A 104 2.53 5.14 -11.86
N HIS A 105 3.05 4.27 -11.03
CA HIS A 105 3.62 3.00 -11.45
C HIS A 105 2.61 2.09 -12.13
N LEU A 106 1.42 1.91 -11.53
CA LEU A 106 0.40 1.02 -12.07
C LEU A 106 -0.23 1.56 -13.35
N GLN A 107 -0.40 2.89 -13.46
CA GLN A 107 -0.83 3.51 -14.73
C GLN A 107 0.17 3.24 -15.85
N ALA A 108 1.47 3.39 -15.57
CA ALA A 108 2.53 3.11 -16.55
C ALA A 108 2.61 1.61 -16.90
N SER A 109 2.44 0.73 -15.93
CA SER A 109 2.55 -0.72 -16.12
C SER A 109 1.38 -1.33 -16.89
N PHE A 110 0.16 -0.86 -16.65
CA PHE A 110 -1.06 -1.46 -17.22
C PHE A 110 -1.73 -0.63 -18.30
N GLY A 111 -1.24 0.59 -18.59
CA GLY A 111 -1.80 1.46 -19.61
C GLY A 111 -3.26 1.87 -19.36
N CYS A 112 -3.71 1.89 -18.10
CA CYS A 112 -5.08 2.24 -17.71
C CYS A 112 -5.09 3.35 -16.66
N GLU A 113 -6.23 4.05 -16.53
CA GLU A 113 -6.40 5.01 -15.44
C GLU A 113 -6.48 4.28 -14.10
N VAL A 114 -5.73 4.77 -13.11
CA VAL A 114 -5.76 4.28 -11.73
C VAL A 114 -6.31 5.37 -10.82
N LEU A 115 -7.38 5.07 -10.12
CA LEU A 115 -7.95 5.97 -9.13
C LEU A 115 -7.14 5.92 -7.83
N PHE A 116 -7.01 7.08 -7.15
CA PHE A 116 -6.37 7.15 -5.85
C PHE A 116 -7.19 7.99 -4.86
N LEU A 117 -7.66 7.34 -3.80
CA LEU A 117 -8.42 7.97 -2.72
C LEU A 117 -7.56 8.10 -1.46
N HIS A 118 -7.43 9.32 -0.95
CA HIS A 118 -6.75 9.65 0.30
C HIS A 118 -7.56 10.63 1.15
N GLY A 119 -7.13 10.88 2.38
CA GLY A 119 -7.87 11.71 3.34
C GLY A 119 -8.12 13.17 2.92
N GLY A 120 -7.33 13.70 2.00
CA GLY A 120 -7.51 15.06 1.45
C GLY A 120 -8.56 15.16 0.33
N VAL A 121 -9.17 14.05 -0.11
CA VAL A 121 -10.18 14.07 -1.17
C VAL A 121 -11.53 14.46 -0.59
N PRO A 122 -12.20 15.54 -1.10
CA PRO A 122 -13.51 15.96 -0.65
C PRO A 122 -14.58 14.87 -0.84
N LYS A 123 -15.60 14.84 0.03
CA LYS A 123 -16.67 13.83 0.01
C LYS A 123 -17.31 13.66 -1.37
N LYS A 124 -17.70 14.75 -2.03
CA LYS A 124 -18.34 14.71 -3.35
C LYS A 124 -17.44 14.07 -4.43
N GLN A 125 -16.14 14.30 -4.35
CA GLN A 125 -15.20 13.70 -5.29
C GLN A 125 -14.97 12.22 -4.96
N ARG A 126 -14.93 11.85 -3.68
CA ARG A 126 -14.89 10.46 -3.22
C ARG A 126 -16.06 9.66 -3.79
N ASP A 127 -17.27 10.17 -3.62
CA ASP A 127 -18.49 9.50 -4.06
C ASP A 127 -18.47 9.28 -5.59
N ARG A 128 -18.03 10.28 -6.36
CA ARG A 128 -17.84 10.15 -7.82
C ARG A 128 -16.79 9.11 -8.21
N MET A 129 -15.67 9.04 -7.50
CA MET A 129 -14.62 8.04 -7.78
C MET A 129 -15.14 6.62 -7.52
N LEU A 130 -15.91 6.43 -6.46
CA LEU A 130 -16.53 5.14 -6.13
C LEU A 130 -17.57 4.74 -7.19
N GLU A 131 -18.43 5.67 -7.60
CA GLU A 131 -19.42 5.46 -8.64
C GLU A 131 -18.76 5.07 -9.97
N ARG A 132 -17.75 5.81 -10.44
CA ARG A 132 -16.98 5.48 -11.65
C ARG A 132 -16.37 4.08 -11.57
N PHE A 133 -15.80 3.72 -10.44
CA PHE A 133 -15.21 2.41 -10.25
C PHE A 133 -16.25 1.28 -10.28
N GLN A 134 -17.44 1.51 -9.73
CA GLN A 134 -18.50 0.49 -9.64
C GLN A 134 -19.33 0.33 -10.92
N GLU A 135 -19.72 1.44 -11.56
CA GLU A 135 -20.64 1.40 -12.71
C GLU A 135 -20.09 0.66 -13.94
N GLY A 136 -18.77 0.63 -14.11
CA GLY A 136 -18.12 -0.13 -15.17
C GLY A 136 -18.34 0.40 -16.58
N LYS A 137 -18.73 1.66 -16.73
CA LYS A 137 -18.81 2.36 -18.03
C LYS A 137 -17.44 2.66 -18.60
N GLU A 138 -16.45 2.82 -17.73
CA GLU A 138 -15.05 3.07 -18.05
C GLU A 138 -14.19 1.88 -17.61
N TYR A 139 -13.08 1.65 -18.31
CA TYR A 139 -12.11 0.66 -17.90
C TYR A 139 -11.24 1.20 -16.75
N LEU A 140 -11.73 1.06 -15.55
CA LEU A 140 -11.08 1.44 -14.29
C LEU A 140 -10.89 0.19 -13.44
N PRO A 141 -9.86 -0.64 -13.74
CA PRO A 141 -9.71 -1.93 -13.07
C PRO A 141 -9.01 -1.83 -11.71
N ILE A 142 -8.28 -0.74 -11.44
CA ILE A 142 -7.49 -0.58 -10.23
C ILE A 142 -7.88 0.69 -9.48
N PHE A 143 -8.09 0.54 -8.17
CA PHE A 143 -8.34 1.66 -7.28
C PHE A 143 -7.40 1.57 -6.06
N VAL A 144 -6.55 2.56 -5.89
CA VAL A 144 -5.64 2.69 -4.75
C VAL A 144 -6.33 3.51 -3.65
N LEU A 145 -6.23 3.06 -2.40
CA LEU A 145 -6.84 3.72 -1.25
C LEU A 145 -5.85 3.84 -0.09
N SER A 146 -5.80 4.99 0.54
CA SER A 146 -5.15 5.06 1.85
C SER A 146 -6.05 4.43 2.92
N LEU A 147 -5.45 3.70 3.88
CA LEU A 147 -6.22 3.02 4.94
C LEU A 147 -7.12 3.98 5.72
N LYS A 148 -6.66 5.21 5.97
CA LYS A 148 -7.47 6.25 6.63
C LYS A 148 -8.71 6.64 5.82
N ALA A 149 -8.63 6.60 4.49
CA ALA A 149 -9.74 6.95 3.61
C ALA A 149 -10.64 5.75 3.29
N GLY A 150 -10.10 4.52 3.28
CA GLY A 150 -10.83 3.28 3.04
C GLY A 150 -11.66 2.77 4.21
N GLY A 151 -11.44 3.31 5.42
CA GLY A 151 -12.15 2.88 6.65
C GLY A 151 -13.64 3.24 6.74
N THR A 152 -14.20 3.89 5.72
CA THR A 152 -15.61 4.30 5.67
C THR A 152 -16.46 3.36 4.82
N GLY A 153 -16.56 2.08 5.21
CA GLY A 153 -17.57 1.14 4.70
C GLY A 153 -17.78 1.15 3.18
N LEU A 154 -16.80 0.64 2.42
CA LEU A 154 -16.96 0.46 0.96
C LEU A 154 -17.83 -0.75 0.70
N THR A 155 -19.02 -0.56 0.14
CA THR A 155 -19.86 -1.66 -0.37
C THR A 155 -19.58 -1.82 -1.86
N LEU A 156 -19.08 -2.98 -2.27
CA LEU A 156 -18.75 -3.28 -3.66
C LEU A 156 -19.74 -4.29 -4.23
N GLN A 157 -20.23 -4.01 -5.43
CA GLN A 157 -21.24 -4.83 -6.11
C GLN A 157 -20.65 -5.84 -7.08
N ARG A 158 -19.35 -5.74 -7.41
CA ARG A 158 -18.67 -6.63 -8.38
C ARG A 158 -17.55 -7.44 -7.72
N PRO A 159 -17.19 -8.60 -8.29
CA PRO A 159 -16.03 -9.36 -7.85
C PRO A 159 -14.80 -8.47 -7.82
N THR A 160 -14.19 -8.35 -6.67
CA THR A 160 -13.05 -7.45 -6.47
C THR A 160 -12.02 -8.13 -5.59
N THR A 161 -10.78 -8.13 -6.03
CA THR A 161 -9.65 -8.61 -5.24
C THR A 161 -9.02 -7.46 -4.46
N PHE A 162 -8.73 -7.69 -3.20
CA PHE A 162 -8.15 -6.71 -2.29
C PHE A 162 -6.68 -7.01 -2.05
N PHE A 163 -5.84 -6.00 -2.14
CA PHE A 163 -4.45 -6.05 -1.76
C PHE A 163 -4.15 -5.05 -0.66
N THR A 164 -3.37 -5.44 0.33
CA THR A 164 -2.94 -4.53 1.39
C THR A 164 -1.43 -4.51 1.49
N LEU A 165 -0.82 -3.35 1.19
CA LEU A 165 0.60 -3.08 1.31
C LEU A 165 0.96 -2.57 2.69
N THR A 166 0.42 -3.15 3.71
CA THR A 166 0.76 -2.78 5.08
C THR A 166 1.23 -3.99 5.83
N VAL A 167 1.42 -3.83 7.03
CA VAL A 167 1.59 -4.85 8.04
C VAL A 167 2.92 -5.61 7.94
N GLY A 168 3.81 -5.23 8.80
CA GLY A 168 4.98 -6.04 9.12
C GLY A 168 5.97 -6.23 7.97
N GLY A 169 6.64 -5.15 7.58
CA GLY A 169 7.81 -5.28 6.72
C GLY A 169 7.50 -5.73 5.28
N THR A 170 7.94 -6.90 4.92
CA THR A 170 7.92 -7.43 3.55
C THR A 170 6.61 -8.12 3.14
N ARG A 171 5.55 -8.05 3.92
CA ARG A 171 4.32 -8.78 3.67
C ARG A 171 3.32 -8.02 2.79
N LEU A 172 2.73 -8.74 1.84
CA LEU A 172 1.59 -8.35 1.03
C LEU A 172 0.41 -9.26 1.37
N LEU A 173 -0.76 -8.69 1.60
CA LEU A 173 -1.98 -9.42 1.87
C LEU A 173 -2.91 -9.36 0.67
N LYS A 174 -3.36 -10.52 0.16
CA LYS A 174 -4.39 -10.64 -0.86
C LYS A 174 -5.64 -11.25 -0.24
N ILE A 175 -6.79 -10.61 -0.44
CA ILE A 175 -8.09 -11.12 -0.02
C ILE A 175 -9.00 -11.12 -1.25
N SER A 176 -9.48 -12.29 -1.67
CA SER A 176 -10.47 -12.41 -2.74
C SER A 176 -11.86 -12.52 -2.14
N HIS A 177 -12.75 -11.61 -2.50
CA HIS A 177 -14.14 -11.60 -2.06
C HIS A 177 -15.08 -11.83 -3.25
N GLY A 178 -16.07 -12.71 -3.04
CA GLY A 178 -17.24 -12.79 -3.90
C GLY A 178 -18.18 -11.58 -3.70
N GLN A 179 -19.24 -11.52 -4.51
CA GLN A 179 -20.18 -10.40 -4.51
C GLN A 179 -20.76 -10.07 -3.13
N GLY A 180 -20.83 -8.79 -2.80
CA GLY A 180 -21.72 -8.27 -1.77
C GLY A 180 -21.23 -8.25 -0.32
N ILE A 181 -19.94 -8.42 -0.04
CA ILE A 181 -19.43 -8.35 1.33
C ILE A 181 -18.78 -6.99 1.59
N PRO A 182 -19.22 -6.23 2.64
CA PRO A 182 -18.56 -5.00 3.03
C PRO A 182 -17.15 -5.31 3.55
N TYR A 183 -16.12 -4.68 2.98
CA TYR A 183 -14.77 -4.73 3.51
C TYR A 183 -14.70 -3.91 4.80
N ARG A 184 -14.41 -4.57 5.90
CA ARG A 184 -14.00 -3.93 7.16
C ARG A 184 -12.53 -4.26 7.39
N PRO A 185 -11.62 -3.28 7.37
CA PRO A 185 -10.25 -3.52 7.81
C PRO A 185 -10.30 -3.94 9.28
N ASP A 186 -9.69 -5.09 9.60
CA ASP A 186 -9.59 -5.54 10.97
C ASP A 186 -8.94 -4.43 11.81
N LYS A 187 -9.63 -4.05 12.88
CA LYS A 187 -9.01 -3.26 13.94
C LYS A 187 -7.93 -4.15 14.54
N GLU A 188 -6.68 -3.74 14.41
CA GLU A 188 -5.57 -4.36 15.10
C GLU A 188 -5.96 -4.54 16.59
N ARG A 189 -6.01 -5.79 17.03
CA ARG A 189 -6.02 -6.14 18.48
C ARG A 189 -4.60 -6.13 18.98
#